data_06006b1416f0192c6f639985e6c0b9ab
#
_entry.id   06006b1416f0192c6f639985e6c0b9ab
#
_cell.length_a   1.000
_cell.length_b   1.000
_cell.length_c   1.000
_cell.angle_alpha   90.00
_cell.angle_beta   90.00
_cell.angle_gamma   90.00
#
_symmetry.space_group_name_H-M   'P 1'
#
loop_
_entity.id
_entity.type
_entity.pdbx_description
1 polymer ?
#
loop_
_entity_poly.entity_id
_entity_poly.type
_entity_poly.pdbx_seq_one_letter_code
_entity_poly.pdbx_strand_id
1 'polypeptide(L)'
;MTIALAVLLAASVFQPAIPKTWSDPDVAALEVPLANPKYSPVHISGDAYYRIPARVFYKSYPVYHPDREPAGYMEWLRNREPAIAFDPSNLKTREDWVAAGEIIFNAPTSHGPVFFSAGNVRDPSFYKKTGMPVAKDGTVPFARWVVRKKGDVELGSMGCGTCHTRVMTDGTVVPGAQGNNPGDREGALMLRQAAGAGDPAKVLERVRGFARQFEMPWLPDDPNRRAQEMSLEELIAAGEAIPAGVTVRANTSMFFPPQIPDLIGVQERQYLDHTGLVRHRSIGDLMRYSSLAQDLFAHDRYGDSEPRRAGHGARYSDEQLYALALYLYSLKPPPNPNRFDAVAARGKRIFERERCAGCHTPPLYTNNKLVPADGFEPPADHRQRFDVMPTRIGVDPSYALKTHKGTGYYKVPSLKGVWYRGPFEHNGSVALLEDWFDPARLRPDYIPTGFKGYDGKTRSVQGHRFGLELKPEEKKALIAFLKTL
;
A
#
# COMPACT_ATOMS: atom_id res chain seq x y z
N MET A 1 -39.76 39.88 -34.04
CA MET A 1 -39.79 38.39 -33.90
C MET A 1 -38.37 37.89 -33.89
N THR A 2 -37.78 37.74 -32.73
CA THR A 2 -36.38 37.29 -32.56
C THR A 2 -36.42 35.79 -32.25
N ILE A 3 -35.97 34.97 -33.19
CA ILE A 3 -35.89 33.51 -33.02
C ILE A 3 -34.64 33.24 -32.20
N ALA A 4 -34.82 32.82 -30.94
CA ALA A 4 -33.73 32.32 -30.10
C ALA A 4 -33.39 30.90 -30.55
N LEU A 5 -32.21 30.74 -31.16
CA LEU A 5 -31.65 29.45 -31.51
C LEU A 5 -31.11 28.79 -30.23
N ALA A 6 -31.84 27.84 -29.68
CA ALA A 6 -31.35 27.00 -28.60
C ALA A 6 -30.35 25.98 -29.17
N VAL A 7 -29.07 26.24 -28.98
CA VAL A 7 -28.01 25.25 -29.29
C VAL A 7 -28.07 24.18 -28.18
N LEU A 8 -28.68 23.05 -28.47
CA LEU A 8 -28.56 21.84 -27.70
C LEU A 8 -27.12 21.31 -27.87
N LEU A 9 -26.25 21.62 -26.92
CA LEU A 9 -24.99 20.92 -26.77
C LEU A 9 -25.31 19.48 -26.33
N ALA A 10 -25.35 18.57 -27.30
CA ALA A 10 -25.34 17.16 -27.01
C ALA A 10 -24.02 16.86 -26.29
N ALA A 11 -24.08 16.59 -24.99
CA ALA A 11 -22.91 16.11 -24.24
C ALA A 11 -22.41 14.82 -24.93
N SER A 12 -21.25 14.89 -25.55
CA SER A 12 -20.64 13.71 -26.17
C SER A 12 -20.42 12.67 -25.09
N VAL A 13 -20.95 11.46 -25.30
CA VAL A 13 -20.74 10.34 -24.39
C VAL A 13 -19.24 10.09 -24.32
N PHE A 14 -18.68 10.08 -23.12
CA PHE A 14 -17.27 9.77 -22.89
C PHE A 14 -17.02 8.29 -23.19
N GLN A 15 -16.31 8.02 -24.27
CA GLN A 15 -15.89 6.67 -24.67
C GLN A 15 -14.37 6.58 -24.55
N PRO A 16 -13.84 6.08 -23.43
CA PRO A 16 -12.40 5.99 -23.23
C PRO A 16 -11.78 4.92 -24.13
N ALA A 17 -10.62 5.21 -24.69
CA ALA A 17 -9.75 4.20 -25.27
C ALA A 17 -9.04 3.44 -24.13
N ILE A 18 -9.65 2.35 -23.66
CA ILE A 18 -9.13 1.55 -22.56
C ILE A 18 -7.98 0.68 -23.09
N PRO A 19 -6.74 0.84 -22.57
CA PRO A 19 -5.65 -0.01 -22.98
C PRO A 19 -5.85 -1.43 -22.43
N LYS A 20 -5.35 -2.43 -23.14
CA LYS A 20 -5.24 -3.79 -22.59
C LYS A 20 -4.35 -3.77 -21.36
N THR A 21 -4.84 -4.34 -20.27
CA THR A 21 -4.05 -4.46 -19.05
C THR A 21 -2.83 -5.34 -19.28
N TRP A 22 -2.98 -6.42 -20.04
CA TRP A 22 -1.93 -7.44 -20.21
C TRP A 22 -1.61 -7.68 -21.67
N SER A 23 -0.40 -7.31 -22.06
CA SER A 23 0.23 -7.72 -23.30
C SER A 23 1.68 -8.08 -23.01
N ASP A 24 2.22 -9.10 -23.65
CA ASP A 24 3.57 -9.58 -23.34
C ASP A 24 4.65 -8.47 -23.50
N PRO A 25 4.62 -7.61 -24.54
CA PRO A 25 5.56 -6.51 -24.65
C PRO A 25 5.45 -5.46 -23.54
N ASP A 26 4.23 -5.10 -23.13
CA ASP A 26 4.01 -4.10 -22.07
C ASP A 26 4.45 -4.62 -20.71
N VAL A 27 4.18 -5.90 -20.44
CA VAL A 27 4.58 -6.58 -19.20
C VAL A 27 6.10 -6.72 -19.14
N ALA A 28 6.76 -7.11 -20.22
CA ALA A 28 8.21 -7.21 -20.30
C ALA A 28 8.92 -5.86 -20.09
N ALA A 29 8.26 -4.74 -20.45
CA ALA A 29 8.79 -3.38 -20.28
C ALA A 29 8.38 -2.71 -18.96
N LEU A 30 7.55 -3.37 -18.13
CA LEU A 30 6.94 -2.78 -16.95
C LEU A 30 7.93 -2.59 -15.80
N GLU A 31 8.72 -3.62 -15.51
CA GLU A 31 9.49 -3.69 -14.27
C GLU A 31 10.95 -3.33 -14.43
N VAL A 32 11.51 -2.78 -13.36
CA VAL A 32 12.95 -2.73 -13.14
C VAL A 32 13.39 -4.12 -12.66
N PRO A 33 14.40 -4.74 -13.25
CA PRO A 33 14.86 -6.06 -12.83
C PRO A 33 15.24 -6.11 -11.35
N LEU A 34 15.11 -7.29 -10.75
CA LEU A 34 15.66 -7.50 -9.40
C LEU A 34 17.17 -7.28 -9.36
N ALA A 35 17.71 -7.06 -8.19
CA ALA A 35 19.15 -6.87 -7.94
C ALA A 35 20.00 -8.00 -8.55
N ASN A 36 19.48 -9.23 -8.57
CA ASN A 36 19.97 -10.30 -9.42
C ASN A 36 18.92 -10.59 -10.50
N PRO A 37 19.15 -10.13 -11.76
CA PRO A 37 18.17 -10.23 -12.83
C PRO A 37 17.71 -11.66 -13.17
N LYS A 38 18.57 -12.67 -12.89
CA LYS A 38 18.22 -14.08 -13.08
C LYS A 38 16.93 -14.49 -12.33
N TYR A 39 16.65 -13.83 -11.21
CA TYR A 39 15.50 -14.13 -10.35
C TYR A 39 14.38 -13.10 -10.47
N SER A 40 14.43 -12.23 -11.47
CA SER A 40 13.29 -11.37 -11.79
C SER A 40 12.04 -12.21 -12.09
N PRO A 41 10.84 -11.71 -11.78
CA PRO A 41 9.63 -12.48 -11.99
C PRO A 41 9.41 -12.77 -13.48
N VAL A 42 8.96 -14.00 -13.77
CA VAL A 42 8.46 -14.40 -15.07
C VAL A 42 6.94 -14.42 -14.98
N HIS A 43 6.34 -13.47 -15.65
CA HIS A 43 4.89 -13.29 -15.66
C HIS A 43 4.19 -14.29 -16.60
N ILE A 44 2.92 -14.57 -16.32
CA ILE A 44 2.07 -15.35 -17.23
C ILE A 44 1.88 -14.57 -18.54
N SER A 45 1.67 -15.32 -19.64
CA SER A 45 1.40 -14.71 -20.95
C SER A 45 0.05 -13.98 -20.98
N GLY A 46 -0.12 -13.07 -21.94
CA GLY A 46 -1.39 -12.38 -22.18
C GLY A 46 -2.55 -13.35 -22.39
N ASP A 47 -2.34 -14.42 -23.17
CA ASP A 47 -3.34 -15.44 -23.36
C ASP A 47 -3.74 -16.17 -22.07
N ALA A 48 -2.77 -16.47 -21.22
CA ALA A 48 -3.04 -17.07 -19.91
C ALA A 48 -3.80 -16.11 -19.00
N TYR A 49 -3.40 -14.83 -18.97
CA TYR A 49 -4.08 -13.79 -18.20
C TYR A 49 -5.56 -13.65 -18.59
N TYR A 50 -5.86 -13.54 -19.89
CA TYR A 50 -7.24 -13.33 -20.35
C TYR A 50 -8.13 -14.58 -20.25
N ARG A 51 -7.57 -15.77 -20.03
CA ARG A 51 -8.34 -16.98 -19.68
C ARG A 51 -8.81 -16.98 -18.22
N ILE A 52 -8.18 -16.21 -17.33
CA ILE A 52 -8.64 -16.06 -15.95
C ILE A 52 -9.97 -15.29 -15.95
N PRO A 53 -11.05 -15.81 -15.34
CA PRO A 53 -12.34 -15.15 -15.32
C PRO A 53 -12.26 -13.73 -14.72
N ALA A 54 -13.01 -12.80 -15.29
CA ALA A 54 -13.13 -11.47 -14.71
C ALA A 54 -13.89 -11.53 -13.38
N ARG A 55 -13.43 -10.76 -12.39
CA ARG A 55 -14.03 -10.67 -11.08
C ARG A 55 -15.37 -9.95 -11.14
N VAL A 56 -16.37 -10.50 -10.48
CA VAL A 56 -17.65 -9.84 -10.26
C VAL A 56 -17.60 -9.11 -8.92
N PHE A 57 -17.88 -7.81 -8.93
CA PHE A 57 -18.00 -7.01 -7.72
C PHE A 57 -19.46 -6.82 -7.36
N TYR A 58 -19.82 -7.21 -6.14
CA TYR A 58 -21.12 -7.02 -5.58
C TYR A 58 -21.20 -5.71 -4.80
N LYS A 59 -22.39 -5.13 -4.71
CA LYS A 59 -22.65 -3.96 -3.87
C LYS A 59 -22.24 -4.27 -2.44
N SER A 60 -21.43 -3.40 -1.88
CA SER A 60 -20.93 -3.52 -0.52
C SER A 60 -21.49 -2.42 0.38
N TYR A 61 -21.56 -2.69 1.68
CA TYR A 61 -22.19 -1.85 2.67
C TYR A 61 -21.22 -1.55 3.81
N PRO A 62 -21.33 -0.42 4.51
CA PRO A 62 -20.44 -0.07 5.61
C PRO A 62 -20.44 -1.13 6.72
N VAL A 63 -19.29 -1.33 7.34
CA VAL A 63 -19.17 -1.94 8.67
C VAL A 63 -19.18 -0.81 9.68
N TYR A 64 -19.92 -0.94 10.77
CA TYR A 64 -19.94 0.02 11.87
C TYR A 64 -19.27 -0.58 13.12
N HIS A 65 -18.65 0.27 13.92
CA HIS A 65 -18.34 -0.09 15.30
C HIS A 65 -19.64 -0.50 16.03
N PRO A 66 -19.65 -1.55 16.86
CA PRO A 66 -20.90 -2.07 17.47
C PRO A 66 -21.74 -1.00 18.18
N ASP A 67 -21.10 -0.08 18.90
CA ASP A 67 -21.79 0.99 19.63
C ASP A 67 -22.37 2.09 18.72
N ARG A 68 -22.11 2.03 17.42
CA ARG A 68 -22.54 3.02 16.43
C ARG A 68 -23.33 2.40 15.28
N GLU A 69 -23.53 1.07 15.29
CA GLU A 69 -24.32 0.38 14.29
C GLU A 69 -25.80 0.81 14.40
N PRO A 70 -26.44 1.22 13.29
CA PRO A 70 -27.86 1.56 13.30
C PRO A 70 -28.73 0.36 13.74
N ALA A 71 -29.78 0.64 14.52
CA ALA A 71 -30.71 -0.40 14.96
C ALA A 71 -31.31 -1.15 13.76
N GLY A 72 -31.34 -2.48 13.82
CA GLY A 72 -31.87 -3.34 12.75
C GLY A 72 -31.00 -3.44 11.50
N TYR A 73 -29.76 -2.88 11.49
CA TYR A 73 -28.90 -2.83 10.31
C TYR A 73 -28.56 -4.20 9.72
N MET A 74 -28.20 -5.18 10.55
CA MET A 74 -27.90 -6.54 10.09
C MET A 74 -29.12 -7.27 9.52
N GLU A 75 -30.31 -7.02 10.08
CA GLU A 75 -31.56 -7.55 9.53
C GLU A 75 -31.87 -6.90 8.18
N TRP A 76 -31.70 -5.58 8.09
CA TRP A 76 -31.83 -4.85 6.83
C TRP A 76 -30.89 -5.39 5.76
N LEU A 77 -29.62 -5.72 6.09
CA LEU A 77 -28.67 -6.35 5.17
C LEU A 77 -29.13 -7.72 4.71
N ARG A 78 -29.62 -8.58 5.62
CA ARG A 78 -30.14 -9.92 5.26
C ARG A 78 -31.31 -9.87 4.28
N ASN A 79 -32.08 -8.78 4.31
CA ASN A 79 -33.21 -8.58 3.40
C ASN A 79 -32.81 -7.93 2.05
N ARG A 80 -31.51 -7.64 1.82
CA ARG A 80 -31.05 -7.11 0.52
C ARG A 80 -30.93 -8.21 -0.52
N GLU A 81 -31.33 -7.86 -1.74
CA GLU A 81 -31.02 -8.70 -2.91
C GLU A 81 -29.54 -8.48 -3.30
N PRO A 82 -28.86 -9.52 -3.77
CA PRO A 82 -27.54 -9.38 -4.41
C PRO A 82 -27.62 -8.39 -5.56
N ALA A 83 -26.66 -7.48 -5.64
CA ALA A 83 -26.58 -6.52 -6.74
C ALA A 83 -25.12 -6.40 -7.24
N ILE A 84 -24.93 -6.44 -8.55
CA ILE A 84 -23.64 -6.18 -9.16
C ILE A 84 -23.36 -4.67 -9.07
N ALA A 85 -22.14 -4.34 -8.62
CA ALA A 85 -21.76 -2.96 -8.35
C ALA A 85 -21.05 -2.26 -9.52
N PHE A 86 -20.52 -3.03 -10.47
CA PHE A 86 -19.79 -2.50 -11.61
C PHE A 86 -20.36 -3.03 -12.92
N ASP A 87 -20.84 -2.13 -13.74
CA ASP A 87 -21.30 -2.39 -15.11
C ASP A 87 -20.82 -1.26 -16.02
N PRO A 88 -19.83 -1.50 -16.90
CA PRO A 88 -19.25 -0.47 -17.75
C PRO A 88 -20.23 0.07 -18.79
N SER A 89 -21.31 -0.64 -19.13
CA SER A 89 -22.32 -0.20 -20.09
C SER A 89 -23.11 1.04 -19.59
N ASN A 90 -23.14 1.24 -18.28
CA ASN A 90 -23.82 2.36 -17.63
C ASN A 90 -22.97 3.62 -17.45
N LEU A 91 -21.65 3.55 -17.75
CA LEU A 91 -20.72 4.66 -17.55
C LEU A 91 -20.69 5.57 -18.79
N LYS A 92 -21.19 6.79 -18.68
CA LYS A 92 -21.38 7.73 -19.80
C LYS A 92 -20.44 8.94 -19.73
N THR A 93 -19.96 9.29 -18.56
CA THR A 93 -19.09 10.44 -18.29
C THR A 93 -17.79 10.01 -17.66
N ARG A 94 -16.77 10.89 -17.66
CA ARG A 94 -15.52 10.63 -16.94
C ARG A 94 -15.77 10.49 -15.43
N GLU A 95 -16.71 11.27 -14.92
CA GLU A 95 -17.13 11.25 -13.51
C GLU A 95 -17.77 9.91 -13.13
N ASP A 96 -18.58 9.30 -14.01
CA ASP A 96 -19.12 7.94 -13.80
C ASP A 96 -17.99 6.91 -13.68
N TRP A 97 -16.97 7.01 -14.53
CA TRP A 97 -15.81 6.12 -14.48
C TRP A 97 -15.01 6.30 -13.17
N VAL A 98 -14.82 7.54 -12.72
CA VAL A 98 -14.17 7.82 -11.43
C VAL A 98 -14.99 7.25 -10.26
N ALA A 99 -16.30 7.46 -10.27
CA ALA A 99 -17.20 6.92 -9.23
C ALA A 99 -17.21 5.37 -9.23
N ALA A 100 -17.22 4.75 -10.42
CA ALA A 100 -17.08 3.30 -10.55
C ALA A 100 -15.71 2.81 -10.03
N GLY A 101 -14.64 3.58 -10.24
CA GLY A 101 -13.32 3.32 -9.70
C GLY A 101 -13.27 3.38 -8.18
N GLU A 102 -14.02 4.29 -7.55
CA GLU A 102 -14.19 4.34 -6.10
C GLU A 102 -14.87 3.08 -5.56
N ILE A 103 -15.88 2.58 -6.28
CA ILE A 103 -16.53 1.30 -5.94
C ILE A 103 -15.49 0.17 -5.96
N ILE A 104 -14.69 0.07 -7.02
CA ILE A 104 -13.63 -0.96 -7.14
C ILE A 104 -12.56 -0.81 -6.05
N PHE A 105 -12.16 0.41 -5.71
CA PHE A 105 -11.19 0.68 -4.64
C PHE A 105 -11.67 0.18 -3.28
N ASN A 106 -12.95 0.34 -2.97
CA ASN A 106 -13.57 -0.06 -1.71
C ASN A 106 -14.10 -1.50 -1.72
N ALA A 107 -14.22 -2.14 -2.89
CA ALA A 107 -14.79 -3.47 -3.00
C ALA A 107 -13.83 -4.53 -2.45
N PRO A 108 -14.29 -5.42 -1.58
CA PRO A 108 -13.45 -6.50 -1.08
C PRO A 108 -13.19 -7.54 -2.16
N THR A 109 -11.97 -8.08 -2.16
CA THR A 109 -11.55 -9.18 -3.03
C THR A 109 -11.57 -10.54 -2.34
N SER A 110 -11.73 -10.53 -1.03
CA SER A 110 -11.88 -11.74 -0.21
C SER A 110 -13.13 -11.63 0.65
N HIS A 111 -13.81 -12.76 0.80
CA HIS A 111 -15.00 -12.92 1.63
C HIS A 111 -14.71 -13.99 2.69
N GLY A 112 -14.99 -13.68 3.94
CA GLY A 112 -14.62 -14.49 5.09
C GLY A 112 -13.36 -14.00 5.81
N PRO A 113 -12.91 -14.72 6.85
CA PRO A 113 -11.84 -14.28 7.72
C PRO A 113 -10.47 -14.34 7.03
N VAL A 114 -9.85 -13.16 6.82
CA VAL A 114 -8.46 -13.03 6.36
C VAL A 114 -7.61 -12.44 7.47
N PHE A 115 -7.83 -11.18 7.85
CA PHE A 115 -7.17 -10.52 8.98
C PHE A 115 -8.05 -10.55 10.25
N PHE A 116 -9.37 -10.58 10.08
CA PHE A 116 -10.37 -10.62 11.14
C PHE A 116 -11.68 -11.25 10.63
N SER A 117 -12.53 -11.64 11.55
CA SER A 117 -13.82 -12.29 11.26
C SER A 117 -15.00 -11.33 11.47
N ALA A 118 -16.19 -11.74 11.03
CA ALA A 118 -17.43 -11.03 11.33
C ALA A 118 -17.69 -10.93 12.85
N GLY A 119 -17.28 -11.95 13.63
CA GLY A 119 -17.35 -11.91 15.10
C GLY A 119 -16.40 -10.86 15.68
N ASN A 120 -15.19 -10.71 15.13
CA ASN A 120 -14.23 -9.70 15.59
C ASN A 120 -14.76 -8.27 15.42
N VAL A 121 -15.25 -7.90 14.24
CA VAL A 121 -15.75 -6.53 13.99
C VAL A 121 -17.01 -6.19 14.76
N ARG A 122 -17.68 -7.19 15.32
CA ARG A 122 -18.86 -7.04 16.20
C ARG A 122 -18.54 -7.12 17.70
N ASP A 123 -17.24 -7.28 18.06
CA ASP A 123 -16.77 -7.25 19.44
C ASP A 123 -16.06 -5.91 19.71
N PRO A 124 -16.58 -5.02 20.58
CA PRO A 124 -15.93 -3.76 20.93
C PRO A 124 -14.50 -3.94 21.46
N SER A 125 -14.19 -5.08 22.09
CA SER A 125 -12.87 -5.36 22.60
C SER A 125 -11.82 -5.55 21.51
N PHE A 126 -12.24 -5.92 20.30
CA PHE A 126 -11.35 -6.09 19.14
C PHE A 126 -10.65 -4.77 18.78
N TYR A 127 -11.39 -3.68 18.71
CA TYR A 127 -10.85 -2.35 18.39
C TYR A 127 -9.83 -1.88 19.42
N LYS A 128 -10.09 -2.15 20.69
CA LYS A 128 -9.17 -1.83 21.78
C LYS A 128 -7.87 -2.68 21.72
N LYS A 129 -8.00 -3.97 21.40
CA LYS A 129 -6.87 -4.92 21.34
C LYS A 129 -5.97 -4.66 20.14
N THR A 130 -6.55 -4.34 18.98
CA THR A 130 -5.80 -4.15 17.73
C THR A 130 -5.35 -2.71 17.51
N GLY A 131 -6.10 -1.75 18.05
CA GLY A 131 -5.96 -0.34 17.76
C GLY A 131 -6.57 0.05 16.39
N MET A 132 -7.51 -0.76 15.86
CA MET A 132 -8.21 -0.44 14.61
C MET A 132 -8.96 0.88 14.77
N PRO A 133 -8.69 1.90 13.93
CA PRO A 133 -9.35 3.18 14.06
C PRO A 133 -10.78 3.14 13.48
N VAL A 134 -11.64 3.98 14.06
CA VAL A 134 -13.05 4.14 13.67
C VAL A 134 -13.26 5.54 13.16
N ALA A 135 -14.00 5.69 12.07
CA ALA A 135 -14.34 7.00 11.51
C ALA A 135 -15.31 7.77 12.43
N LYS A 136 -15.37 9.09 12.28
CA LYS A 136 -16.25 9.95 13.13
C LYS A 136 -17.73 9.63 13.03
N ASP A 137 -18.17 9.06 11.91
CA ASP A 137 -19.53 8.58 11.69
C ASP A 137 -19.80 7.17 12.26
N GLY A 138 -18.80 6.55 12.87
CA GLY A 138 -18.85 5.20 13.42
C GLY A 138 -18.53 4.09 12.43
N THR A 139 -18.25 4.41 11.17
CA THR A 139 -17.87 3.38 10.17
C THR A 139 -16.43 2.90 10.36
N VAL A 140 -16.20 1.67 9.89
CA VAL A 140 -14.89 1.00 9.85
C VAL A 140 -14.51 0.85 8.37
N PRO A 141 -13.69 1.76 7.79
CA PRO A 141 -13.48 1.84 6.35
C PRO A 141 -12.65 0.69 5.78
N PHE A 142 -12.08 -0.18 6.63
CA PHE A 142 -11.16 -1.27 6.23
C PHE A 142 -11.88 -2.58 5.88
N ALA A 143 -13.19 -2.64 6.10
CA ALA A 143 -14.03 -3.79 5.83
C ALA A 143 -15.39 -3.36 5.28
N ARG A 144 -16.05 -4.29 4.59
CA ARG A 144 -17.38 -4.05 4.02
C ARG A 144 -18.26 -5.28 4.23
N TRP A 145 -19.56 -5.06 4.50
CA TRP A 145 -20.52 -6.13 4.36
C TRP A 145 -20.88 -6.34 2.90
N VAL A 146 -21.03 -7.60 2.49
CA VAL A 146 -21.41 -7.96 1.12
C VAL A 146 -22.54 -8.98 1.18
N VAL A 147 -23.54 -8.80 0.31
CA VAL A 147 -24.65 -9.76 0.13
C VAL A 147 -24.50 -10.35 -1.26
N ARG A 148 -23.99 -11.58 -1.34
CA ARG A 148 -23.87 -12.36 -2.61
C ARG A 148 -25.04 -13.33 -2.80
N LYS A 149 -25.72 -13.62 -1.71
CA LYS A 149 -26.96 -14.43 -1.67
C LYS A 149 -27.90 -13.82 -0.63
N LYS A 150 -29.17 -13.69 -0.97
CA LYS A 150 -30.19 -13.17 -0.03
C LYS A 150 -30.18 -13.98 1.28
N GLY A 151 -30.19 -13.29 2.38
CA GLY A 151 -30.14 -13.86 3.73
C GLY A 151 -28.71 -14.11 4.24
N ASP A 152 -27.70 -14.10 3.38
CA ASP A 152 -26.30 -14.34 3.72
C ASP A 152 -25.50 -13.03 3.64
N VAL A 153 -25.00 -12.58 4.79
CA VAL A 153 -24.22 -11.34 4.93
C VAL A 153 -22.78 -11.72 5.25
N GLU A 154 -21.91 -11.52 4.28
CA GLU A 154 -20.49 -11.87 4.39
C GLU A 154 -19.64 -10.64 4.74
N LEU A 155 -18.63 -10.82 5.58
CA LEU A 155 -17.62 -9.80 5.79
C LEU A 155 -16.56 -9.90 4.70
N GLY A 156 -16.38 -8.81 3.97
CA GLY A 156 -15.34 -8.69 2.95
C GLY A 156 -14.22 -7.76 3.42
N SER A 157 -13.00 -8.16 3.10
CA SER A 157 -11.76 -7.41 3.34
C SER A 157 -10.80 -7.59 2.17
N MET A 158 -9.55 -7.16 2.31
CA MET A 158 -8.53 -7.31 1.27
C MET A 158 -8.78 -6.51 -0.02
N GLY A 159 -9.47 -5.39 0.04
CA GLY A 159 -9.54 -4.43 -1.08
C GLY A 159 -8.41 -3.40 -1.05
N CYS A 160 -8.31 -2.57 -2.08
CA CYS A 160 -7.35 -1.46 -2.10
C CYS A 160 -7.56 -0.53 -0.89
N GLY A 161 -8.82 -0.21 -0.58
CA GLY A 161 -9.21 0.64 0.56
C GLY A 161 -8.80 0.07 1.91
N THR A 162 -8.70 -1.25 2.06
CA THR A 162 -8.25 -1.88 3.32
C THR A 162 -6.86 -1.42 3.74
N CYS A 163 -5.93 -1.31 2.78
CA CYS A 163 -4.56 -0.87 3.04
C CYS A 163 -4.36 0.63 2.78
N HIS A 164 -5.06 1.20 1.79
CA HIS A 164 -4.84 2.57 1.32
C HIS A 164 -5.96 3.53 1.75
N THR A 165 -6.46 3.38 2.98
CA THR A 165 -7.36 4.35 3.61
C THR A 165 -6.80 4.71 4.98
N ARG A 166 -6.79 5.99 5.29
CA ARG A 166 -6.38 6.50 6.60
C ARG A 166 -7.57 7.09 7.33
N VAL A 167 -7.72 6.76 8.59
CA VAL A 167 -8.58 7.47 9.51
C VAL A 167 -7.71 8.42 10.33
N MET A 168 -7.95 9.71 10.21
CA MET A 168 -7.23 10.75 10.93
C MET A 168 -7.62 10.75 12.42
N THR A 169 -6.86 11.45 13.26
CA THR A 169 -7.12 11.53 14.71
C THR A 169 -8.47 12.14 15.06
N ASP A 170 -9.02 12.98 14.17
CA ASP A 170 -10.37 13.56 14.30
C ASP A 170 -11.48 12.65 13.71
N GLY A 171 -11.12 11.44 13.27
CA GLY A 171 -12.00 10.48 12.64
C GLY A 171 -12.32 10.75 11.17
N THR A 172 -11.70 11.74 10.55
CA THR A 172 -11.83 11.98 9.09
C THR A 172 -11.20 10.85 8.30
N VAL A 173 -11.93 10.32 7.31
CA VAL A 173 -11.48 9.26 6.40
C VAL A 173 -10.80 9.88 5.18
N VAL A 174 -9.59 9.43 4.85
CA VAL A 174 -8.80 9.88 3.70
C VAL A 174 -8.48 8.69 2.80
N PRO A 175 -9.28 8.46 1.74
CA PRO A 175 -9.00 7.41 0.77
C PRO A 175 -7.71 7.68 0.00
N GLY A 176 -6.96 6.64 -0.31
CA GLY A 176 -5.69 6.72 -1.04
C GLY A 176 -4.49 7.15 -0.21
N ALA A 177 -4.68 7.67 1.00
CA ALA A 177 -3.57 8.00 1.90
C ALA A 177 -2.82 6.74 2.35
N GLN A 178 -1.63 6.93 2.92
CA GLN A 178 -0.94 5.88 3.67
C GLN A 178 -1.88 5.36 4.76
N GLY A 179 -2.44 4.19 4.55
CA GLY A 179 -3.46 3.63 5.45
C GLY A 179 -2.91 3.30 6.83
N ASN A 180 -3.81 3.20 7.77
CA ASN A 180 -3.50 2.88 9.16
C ASN A 180 -4.33 1.74 9.74
N ASN A 181 -4.80 0.82 8.87
CA ASN A 181 -5.32 -0.46 9.31
C ASN A 181 -4.19 -1.27 9.98
N PRO A 182 -4.38 -1.79 11.21
CA PRO A 182 -3.37 -2.60 11.90
C PRO A 182 -3.44 -4.09 11.50
N GLY A 183 -3.49 -4.41 10.19
CA GLY A 183 -3.83 -5.74 9.66
C GLY A 183 -2.98 -6.89 10.21
N ASP A 184 -1.69 -6.66 10.44
CA ASP A 184 -0.80 -7.69 11.01
C ASP A 184 -1.12 -7.99 12.49
N ARG A 185 -1.50 -6.98 13.27
CA ARG A 185 -1.97 -7.15 14.67
C ARG A 185 -3.32 -7.86 14.72
N GLU A 186 -4.19 -7.58 13.77
CA GLU A 186 -5.48 -8.26 13.62
C GLU A 186 -5.26 -9.74 13.29
N GLY A 187 -4.37 -10.03 12.35
CA GLY A 187 -3.96 -11.39 12.02
C GLY A 187 -3.34 -12.12 13.22
N ALA A 188 -2.47 -11.46 13.98
CA ALA A 188 -1.86 -12.01 15.19
C ALA A 188 -2.92 -12.34 16.26
N LEU A 189 -3.91 -11.45 16.46
CA LEU A 189 -5.04 -11.72 17.37
C LEU A 189 -5.86 -12.93 16.91
N MET A 190 -6.13 -13.08 15.62
CA MET A 190 -6.82 -14.26 15.09
C MET A 190 -6.03 -15.54 15.29
N LEU A 191 -4.71 -15.51 15.12
CA LEU A 191 -3.85 -16.67 15.37
C LEU A 191 -3.91 -17.07 16.85
N ARG A 192 -3.87 -16.11 17.75
CA ARG A 192 -4.01 -16.32 19.20
C ARG A 192 -5.37 -16.95 19.56
N GLN A 193 -6.45 -16.45 18.96
CA GLN A 193 -7.78 -17.02 19.13
C GLN A 193 -7.88 -18.44 18.56
N ALA A 194 -7.32 -18.69 17.39
CA ALA A 194 -7.33 -20.01 16.77
C ALA A 194 -6.51 -21.03 17.56
N ALA A 195 -5.38 -20.62 18.14
CA ALA A 195 -4.56 -21.47 19.01
C ALA A 195 -5.27 -21.81 20.33
N GLY A 196 -6.03 -20.86 20.88
CA GLY A 196 -6.81 -21.07 22.11
C GLY A 196 -8.06 -21.94 21.92
N ALA A 197 -8.63 -21.96 20.71
CA ALA A 197 -9.85 -22.70 20.38
C ALA A 197 -9.59 -24.07 19.74
N GLY A 198 -8.37 -24.37 19.29
CA GLY A 198 -8.02 -25.55 18.52
C GLY A 198 -6.67 -26.16 18.87
N ASP A 199 -6.06 -26.82 17.89
CA ASP A 199 -4.75 -27.45 18.01
C ASP A 199 -3.65 -26.44 17.60
N PRO A 200 -2.82 -25.94 18.53
CA PRO A 200 -1.75 -24.99 18.24
C PRO A 200 -0.74 -25.49 17.21
N ALA A 201 -0.49 -26.81 17.15
CA ALA A 201 0.45 -27.39 16.19
C ALA A 201 -0.06 -27.25 14.75
N LYS A 202 -1.36 -27.46 14.52
CA LYS A 202 -1.98 -27.24 13.21
C LYS A 202 -2.01 -25.77 12.82
N VAL A 203 -2.22 -24.88 13.79
CA VAL A 203 -2.14 -23.44 13.55
C VAL A 203 -0.72 -23.06 13.14
N LEU A 204 0.29 -23.53 13.85
CA LEU A 204 1.71 -23.29 13.53
C LEU A 204 2.07 -23.80 12.13
N GLU A 205 1.67 -25.01 11.76
CA GLU A 205 1.93 -25.58 10.42
C GLU A 205 1.35 -24.70 9.32
N ARG A 206 0.10 -24.23 9.49
CA ARG A 206 -0.56 -23.32 8.53
C ARG A 206 0.18 -21.98 8.40
N VAL A 207 0.61 -21.38 9.52
CA VAL A 207 1.35 -20.13 9.54
C VAL A 207 2.70 -20.28 8.86
N ARG A 208 3.44 -21.37 9.17
CA ARG A 208 4.70 -21.70 8.49
C ARG A 208 4.50 -21.94 7.00
N GLY A 209 3.40 -22.61 6.61
CA GLY A 209 3.01 -22.77 5.21
C GLY A 209 2.82 -21.42 4.49
N PHE A 210 2.17 -20.46 5.16
CA PHE A 210 2.05 -19.09 4.64
C PHE A 210 3.41 -18.38 4.61
N ALA A 211 4.25 -18.54 5.64
CA ALA A 211 5.56 -17.90 5.73
C ALA A 211 6.52 -18.32 4.61
N ARG A 212 6.41 -19.54 4.07
CA ARG A 212 7.20 -20.00 2.92
C ARG A 212 7.04 -19.11 1.68
N GLN A 213 5.95 -18.37 1.56
CA GLN A 213 5.72 -17.45 0.44
C GLN A 213 6.69 -16.26 0.43
N PHE A 214 7.35 -15.98 1.55
CA PHE A 214 8.35 -14.91 1.65
C PHE A 214 9.76 -15.40 1.38
N GLU A 215 10.00 -16.71 1.42
CA GLU A 215 11.33 -17.28 1.22
C GLU A 215 11.86 -17.02 -0.19
N MET A 216 13.15 -16.73 -0.25
CA MET A 216 13.91 -16.51 -1.47
C MET A 216 14.98 -17.60 -1.59
N PRO A 217 14.66 -18.78 -2.18
CA PRO A 217 15.54 -19.95 -2.18
C PRO A 217 16.92 -19.71 -2.79
N TRP A 218 17.05 -18.68 -3.62
CA TRP A 218 18.30 -18.28 -4.26
C TRP A 218 19.22 -17.43 -3.39
N LEU A 219 18.75 -16.96 -2.22
CA LEU A 219 19.59 -16.26 -1.25
C LEU A 219 20.14 -17.25 -0.24
N PRO A 220 21.50 -17.36 -0.11
CA PRO A 220 22.11 -18.23 0.90
C PRO A 220 21.70 -17.89 2.33
N ASP A 221 21.59 -16.59 2.63
CA ASP A 221 21.26 -15.99 3.91
C ASP A 221 19.84 -15.39 3.93
N ASP A 222 18.89 -16.07 3.29
CA ASP A 222 17.49 -15.61 3.27
C ASP A 222 16.92 -15.51 4.71
N PRO A 223 16.63 -14.29 5.19
CA PRO A 223 16.15 -14.09 6.55
C PRO A 223 14.75 -14.66 6.77
N ASN A 224 13.97 -14.84 5.69
CA ASN A 224 12.59 -15.31 5.80
C ASN A 224 12.50 -16.80 6.19
N ARG A 225 13.56 -17.60 5.95
CA ARG A 225 13.64 -19.00 6.41
C ARG A 225 13.53 -19.13 7.91
N ARG A 226 13.95 -18.14 8.67
CA ARG A 226 13.84 -18.12 10.13
C ARG A 226 12.42 -18.36 10.62
N ALA A 227 11.40 -17.95 9.88
CA ALA A 227 10.00 -18.19 10.23
C ALA A 227 9.66 -19.69 10.39
N GLN A 228 10.41 -20.58 9.70
CA GLN A 228 10.22 -22.04 9.83
C GLN A 228 10.72 -22.60 11.17
N GLU A 229 11.61 -21.87 11.86
CA GLU A 229 12.20 -22.27 13.14
C GLU A 229 11.46 -21.65 14.33
N MET A 230 10.72 -20.55 14.09
CA MET A 230 9.99 -19.83 15.14
C MET A 230 8.82 -20.65 15.70
N SER A 231 8.60 -20.52 16.99
CA SER A 231 7.38 -20.97 17.67
C SER A 231 6.16 -20.18 17.22
N LEU A 232 4.97 -20.69 17.50
CA LEU A 232 3.72 -19.97 17.21
C LEU A 232 3.65 -18.64 17.96
N GLU A 233 4.11 -18.61 19.23
CA GLU A 233 4.11 -17.37 20.03
C GLU A 233 5.07 -16.32 19.47
N GLU A 234 6.25 -16.72 19.00
CA GLU A 234 7.17 -15.79 18.34
C GLU A 234 6.61 -15.24 17.02
N LEU A 235 5.92 -16.06 16.22
CA LEU A 235 5.25 -15.62 15.00
C LEU A 235 4.08 -14.65 15.28
N ILE A 236 3.31 -14.92 16.32
CA ILE A 236 2.26 -14.01 16.81
C ILE A 236 2.88 -12.68 17.26
N ALA A 237 3.94 -12.75 18.10
CA ALA A 237 4.64 -11.55 18.57
C ALA A 237 5.24 -10.72 17.42
N ALA A 238 5.74 -11.37 16.36
CA ALA A 238 6.21 -10.70 15.16
C ALA A 238 5.09 -9.88 14.49
N GLY A 239 3.89 -10.44 14.35
CA GLY A 239 2.72 -9.72 13.83
C GLY A 239 2.27 -8.58 14.75
N GLU A 240 2.24 -8.81 16.07
CA GLU A 240 1.88 -7.78 17.06
C GLU A 240 2.85 -6.59 17.06
N ALA A 241 4.12 -6.80 16.70
CA ALA A 241 5.15 -5.77 16.66
C ALA A 241 5.00 -4.80 15.47
N ILE A 242 4.24 -5.17 14.44
CA ILE A 242 4.08 -4.35 13.25
C ILE A 242 3.10 -3.19 13.54
N PRO A 243 3.52 -1.93 13.42
CA PRO A 243 2.65 -0.80 13.68
C PRO A 243 1.64 -0.58 12.55
N ALA A 244 0.54 0.11 12.86
CA ALA A 244 -0.38 0.59 11.84
C ALA A 244 0.36 1.48 10.81
N GLY A 245 0.05 1.33 9.52
CA GLY A 245 0.76 2.01 8.43
C GLY A 245 1.92 1.20 7.82
N VAL A 246 2.18 0.02 8.38
CA VAL A 246 3.14 -0.97 7.89
C VAL A 246 2.41 -2.30 7.74
N THR A 247 2.72 -3.09 6.74
CA THR A 247 2.09 -4.41 6.57
C THR A 247 2.97 -5.39 5.81
N VAL A 248 2.88 -6.66 6.19
CA VAL A 248 3.50 -7.77 5.46
C VAL A 248 2.63 -8.16 4.27
N ARG A 249 3.25 -8.32 3.10
CA ARG A 249 2.61 -8.80 1.86
C ARG A 249 3.43 -9.94 1.26
N ALA A 250 2.77 -10.82 0.51
CA ALA A 250 3.35 -12.06 0.01
C ALA A 250 4.67 -11.95 -0.78
N ASN A 251 5.00 -10.80 -1.33
CA ASN A 251 6.25 -10.54 -2.04
C ASN A 251 7.18 -9.56 -1.32
N THR A 252 7.00 -9.42 0.01
CA THR A 252 7.84 -8.59 0.87
C THR A 252 8.61 -9.46 1.88
N SER A 253 8.70 -9.07 3.14
CA SER A 253 9.32 -9.85 4.20
C SER A 253 8.58 -9.68 5.52
N MET A 254 8.56 -10.72 6.33
CA MET A 254 8.07 -10.65 7.70
C MET A 254 9.01 -9.85 8.61
N PHE A 255 10.29 -9.78 8.27
CA PHE A 255 11.34 -9.20 9.12
C PHE A 255 11.66 -7.75 8.80
N PHE A 256 11.36 -7.30 7.59
CA PHE A 256 11.43 -5.92 7.15
C PHE A 256 10.19 -5.57 6.32
N PRO A 257 9.02 -5.55 6.97
CA PRO A 257 7.76 -5.24 6.31
C PRO A 257 7.77 -3.80 5.79
N PRO A 258 7.15 -3.53 4.62
CA PRO A 258 7.13 -2.19 4.07
C PRO A 258 6.07 -1.31 4.73
N GLN A 259 6.36 -0.03 4.79
CA GLN A 259 5.37 1.01 4.98
C GLN A 259 4.35 0.98 3.83
N ILE A 260 3.07 1.18 4.14
CA ILE A 260 2.02 1.28 3.13
C ILE A 260 2.22 2.58 2.33
N PRO A 261 2.36 2.54 1.00
CA PRO A 261 2.58 3.75 0.22
C PRO A 261 1.31 4.60 0.13
N ASP A 262 1.47 5.92 0.19
CA ASP A 262 0.45 6.89 -0.15
C ASP A 262 0.18 6.87 -1.66
N LEU A 263 -1.08 6.81 -2.09
CA LEU A 263 -1.49 6.82 -3.50
C LEU A 263 -1.90 8.22 -3.99
N ILE A 264 -2.09 9.19 -3.10
CA ILE A 264 -2.44 10.55 -3.49
C ILE A 264 -1.29 11.15 -4.31
N GLY A 265 -1.60 11.69 -5.50
CA GLY A 265 -0.60 12.17 -6.45
C GLY A 265 0.17 11.06 -7.17
N VAL A 266 -0.35 9.82 -7.21
CA VAL A 266 0.31 8.70 -7.90
C VAL A 266 0.55 8.98 -9.39
N GLN A 267 -0.30 9.78 -10.04
CA GLN A 267 -0.14 10.19 -11.44
C GLN A 267 1.18 10.91 -11.72
N GLU A 268 1.73 11.61 -10.71
CA GLU A 268 2.95 12.39 -10.82
C GLU A 268 4.23 11.55 -10.62
N ARG A 269 4.11 10.26 -10.30
CA ARG A 269 5.23 9.36 -9.98
C ARG A 269 5.66 8.57 -11.20
N GLN A 270 6.96 8.55 -11.50
CA GLN A 270 7.53 7.75 -12.60
C GLN A 270 7.82 6.31 -12.19
N TYR A 271 7.96 6.04 -10.89
CA TYR A 271 8.19 4.71 -10.34
C TYR A 271 7.22 4.42 -9.21
N LEU A 272 6.70 3.21 -9.19
CA LEU A 272 5.82 2.69 -8.15
C LEU A 272 6.58 1.66 -7.28
N ASP A 273 6.03 1.37 -6.10
CA ASP A 273 6.69 0.64 -5.02
C ASP A 273 7.87 1.40 -4.38
N HIS A 274 8.36 0.94 -3.20
CA HIS A 274 9.49 1.57 -2.51
C HIS A 274 10.80 1.41 -3.28
N THR A 275 10.98 0.25 -3.91
CA THR A 275 12.18 -0.07 -4.69
C THR A 275 12.11 0.46 -6.13
N GLY A 276 11.05 1.18 -6.48
CA GLY A 276 10.83 1.60 -7.86
C GLY A 276 10.62 0.43 -8.82
N LEU A 277 10.13 -0.70 -8.32
CA LEU A 277 9.95 -1.94 -9.09
C LEU A 277 9.23 -1.71 -10.41
N VAL A 278 8.18 -0.90 -10.41
CA VAL A 278 7.32 -0.69 -11.58
C VAL A 278 7.52 0.70 -12.16
N ARG A 279 7.78 0.76 -13.46
CA ARG A 279 7.80 2.00 -14.24
C ARG A 279 6.37 2.48 -14.50
N HIS A 280 6.11 3.74 -14.26
CA HIS A 280 4.80 4.33 -14.44
C HIS A 280 4.85 5.41 -15.53
N ARG A 281 4.62 5.01 -16.76
CA ARG A 281 4.69 5.85 -17.98
C ARG A 281 3.29 6.23 -18.49
N SER A 282 2.29 5.43 -18.11
CA SER A 282 0.92 5.59 -18.59
C SER A 282 -0.09 5.03 -17.59
N ILE A 283 -1.37 5.31 -17.80
CA ILE A 283 -2.47 4.69 -17.05
C ILE A 283 -2.46 3.16 -17.16
N GLY A 284 -2.01 2.61 -18.30
CA GLY A 284 -1.87 1.17 -18.50
C GLY A 284 -0.86 0.52 -17.55
N ASP A 285 0.24 1.21 -17.23
CA ASP A 285 1.22 0.72 -16.26
C ASP A 285 0.64 0.67 -14.84
N LEU A 286 -0.18 1.66 -14.45
CA LEU A 286 -0.89 1.64 -13.17
C LEU A 286 -1.93 0.51 -13.13
N MET A 287 -2.65 0.26 -14.22
CA MET A 287 -3.58 -0.86 -14.35
C MET A 287 -2.86 -2.20 -14.15
N ARG A 288 -1.72 -2.40 -14.82
CA ARG A 288 -0.87 -3.61 -14.69
C ARG A 288 -0.38 -3.81 -13.28
N TYR A 289 0.18 -2.73 -12.68
CA TYR A 289 0.66 -2.81 -11.30
C TYR A 289 -0.46 -3.12 -10.30
N SER A 290 -1.65 -2.52 -10.48
CA SER A 290 -2.81 -2.81 -9.63
C SER A 290 -3.24 -4.28 -9.75
N SER A 291 -3.21 -4.85 -10.95
CA SER A 291 -3.46 -6.27 -11.17
C SER A 291 -2.42 -7.16 -10.49
N LEU A 292 -1.13 -6.87 -10.69
CA LEU A 292 -0.03 -7.58 -10.02
C LEU A 292 -0.13 -7.51 -8.50
N ALA A 293 -0.39 -6.33 -7.95
CA ALA A 293 -0.46 -6.13 -6.51
C ALA A 293 -1.61 -6.89 -5.85
N GLN A 294 -2.69 -7.15 -6.57
CA GLN A 294 -3.84 -7.87 -6.01
C GLN A 294 -3.71 -9.40 -6.09
N ASP A 295 -3.42 -9.95 -7.25
CA ASP A 295 -3.50 -11.41 -7.41
C ASP A 295 -2.33 -12.02 -8.20
N LEU A 296 -1.75 -11.29 -9.18
CA LEU A 296 -0.88 -11.91 -10.17
C LEU A 296 0.53 -12.23 -9.69
N PHE A 297 1.06 -11.55 -8.68
CA PHE A 297 2.31 -11.99 -8.07
C PHE A 297 2.24 -13.43 -7.53
N ALA A 298 1.02 -13.94 -7.32
CA ALA A 298 0.80 -15.33 -6.93
C ALA A 298 0.95 -16.31 -8.09
N HIS A 299 0.83 -15.86 -9.34
CA HIS A 299 0.98 -16.66 -10.55
C HIS A 299 2.39 -16.59 -11.16
N ASP A 300 3.22 -15.65 -10.70
CA ASP A 300 4.56 -15.44 -11.21
C ASP A 300 5.55 -16.48 -10.70
N ARG A 301 6.55 -16.78 -11.51
CA ARG A 301 7.74 -17.55 -11.14
C ARG A 301 8.91 -16.62 -10.87
N TYR A 302 9.76 -17.01 -9.96
CA TYR A 302 11.02 -16.33 -9.67
C TYR A 302 12.18 -17.30 -9.91
N GLY A 303 12.96 -17.08 -10.97
CA GLY A 303 13.97 -18.03 -11.41
C GLY A 303 13.35 -19.40 -11.74
N ASP A 304 13.87 -20.46 -11.13
CA ASP A 304 13.40 -21.83 -11.35
C ASP A 304 12.30 -22.27 -10.36
N SER A 305 11.77 -21.34 -9.54
CA SER A 305 10.70 -21.68 -8.58
C SER A 305 9.36 -21.86 -9.27
N GLU A 306 8.50 -22.73 -8.72
CA GLU A 306 7.13 -22.86 -9.16
C GLU A 306 6.30 -21.62 -8.80
N PRO A 307 5.24 -21.30 -9.57
CA PRO A 307 4.28 -20.26 -9.21
C PRO A 307 3.62 -20.56 -7.86
N ARG A 308 3.44 -19.55 -7.04
CA ARG A 308 2.82 -19.69 -5.70
C ARG A 308 1.36 -20.17 -5.76
N ARG A 309 0.65 -19.79 -6.82
CA ARG A 309 -0.73 -20.20 -7.13
C ARG A 309 -0.87 -20.40 -8.63
N ALA A 310 -0.87 -21.62 -9.08
CA ALA A 310 -1.16 -21.90 -10.48
C ALA A 310 -2.68 -21.96 -10.70
N GLY A 311 -3.23 -21.05 -11.52
CA GLY A 311 -4.56 -21.19 -12.11
C GLY A 311 -5.78 -20.94 -11.21
N HIS A 312 -5.62 -20.37 -10.01
CA HIS A 312 -6.73 -20.10 -9.10
C HIS A 312 -6.99 -18.60 -8.94
N GLY A 313 -8.25 -18.19 -9.04
CA GLY A 313 -8.67 -16.81 -8.75
C GLY A 313 -9.50 -16.19 -9.87
N ALA A 314 -9.75 -14.89 -9.74
CA ALA A 314 -10.41 -14.07 -10.73
C ALA A 314 -9.59 -12.78 -10.91
N ARG A 315 -9.34 -12.38 -12.17
CA ARG A 315 -8.65 -11.12 -12.49
C ARG A 315 -9.62 -9.94 -12.45
N TYR A 316 -9.08 -8.74 -12.39
CA TYR A 316 -9.84 -7.55 -12.75
C TYR A 316 -10.02 -7.47 -14.27
N SER A 317 -11.16 -6.96 -14.75
CA SER A 317 -11.31 -6.63 -16.16
C SER A 317 -10.53 -5.34 -16.50
N ASP A 318 -10.27 -5.10 -17.79
CA ASP A 318 -9.60 -3.89 -18.25
C ASP A 318 -10.39 -2.64 -17.85
N GLU A 319 -11.73 -2.70 -17.94
CA GLU A 319 -12.64 -1.62 -17.55
C GLU A 319 -12.58 -1.36 -16.04
N GLN A 320 -12.54 -2.39 -15.22
CA GLN A 320 -12.41 -2.28 -13.77
C GLN A 320 -11.10 -1.61 -13.37
N LEU A 321 -9.99 -2.01 -13.98
CA LEU A 321 -8.67 -1.44 -13.72
C LEU A 321 -8.53 -0.02 -14.25
N TYR A 322 -9.14 0.27 -15.39
CA TYR A 322 -9.18 1.62 -15.94
C TYR A 322 -9.96 2.57 -15.02
N ALA A 323 -11.15 2.16 -14.58
CA ALA A 323 -11.96 2.92 -13.62
C ALA A 323 -11.17 3.16 -12.31
N LEU A 324 -10.57 2.10 -11.76
CA LEU A 324 -9.72 2.20 -10.56
C LEU A 324 -8.56 3.19 -10.78
N ALA A 325 -7.85 3.11 -11.91
CA ALA A 325 -6.74 4.02 -12.19
C ALA A 325 -7.19 5.47 -12.31
N LEU A 326 -8.34 5.74 -12.93
CA LEU A 326 -8.93 7.08 -12.99
C LEU A 326 -9.28 7.61 -11.59
N TYR A 327 -9.86 6.77 -10.74
CA TYR A 327 -10.13 7.12 -9.36
C TYR A 327 -8.84 7.45 -8.60
N LEU A 328 -7.81 6.62 -8.71
CA LEU A 328 -6.51 6.85 -8.07
C LEU A 328 -5.86 8.17 -8.54
N TYR A 329 -6.01 8.52 -9.81
CA TYR A 329 -5.55 9.81 -10.35
C TYR A 329 -6.37 11.00 -9.86
N SER A 330 -7.64 10.78 -9.48
CA SER A 330 -8.53 11.83 -8.96
C SER A 330 -8.33 12.13 -7.48
N LEU A 331 -7.61 11.28 -6.74
CA LEU A 331 -7.43 11.42 -5.30
C LEU A 331 -6.72 12.73 -4.95
N LYS A 332 -7.23 13.40 -3.93
CA LYS A 332 -6.69 14.68 -3.43
C LYS A 332 -6.33 14.56 -1.95
N PRO A 333 -5.28 15.29 -1.52
CA PRO A 333 -4.95 15.35 -0.11
C PRO A 333 -6.08 16.04 0.68
N PRO A 334 -6.22 15.71 1.97
CA PRO A 334 -7.12 16.45 2.85
C PRO A 334 -6.66 17.91 2.99
N PRO A 335 -7.54 18.84 3.40
CA PRO A 335 -7.16 20.20 3.68
C PRO A 335 -6.02 20.26 4.70
N ASN A 336 -4.91 20.91 4.35
CA ASN A 336 -3.75 21.03 5.22
C ASN A 336 -4.00 22.10 6.30
N PRO A 337 -4.00 21.75 7.59
CA PRO A 337 -4.14 22.73 8.68
C PRO A 337 -2.89 23.57 8.92
N ASN A 338 -1.73 23.14 8.40
CA ASN A 338 -0.47 23.85 8.60
C ASN A 338 -0.35 25.02 7.64
N ARG A 339 -0.14 26.22 8.16
CA ARG A 339 -0.01 27.44 7.36
C ARG A 339 1.44 27.70 6.99
N PHE A 340 1.63 28.24 5.80
CA PHE A 340 2.94 28.75 5.38
C PHE A 340 3.18 30.13 6.01
N ASP A 341 3.65 30.13 7.26
CA ASP A 341 3.95 31.31 8.06
C ASP A 341 5.46 31.68 8.00
N ALA A 342 5.89 32.64 8.83
CA ALA A 342 7.28 33.08 8.89
C ALA A 342 8.23 31.94 9.31
N VAL A 343 7.79 31.02 10.16
CA VAL A 343 8.58 29.85 10.59
C VAL A 343 8.76 28.89 9.44
N ALA A 344 7.69 28.56 8.73
CA ALA A 344 7.74 27.72 7.53
C ALA A 344 8.57 28.36 6.41
N ALA A 345 8.48 29.68 6.22
CA ALA A 345 9.32 30.42 5.26
C ALA A 345 10.82 30.34 5.60
N ARG A 346 11.17 30.39 6.90
CA ARG A 346 12.55 30.12 7.36
C ARG A 346 12.93 28.67 7.06
N GLY A 347 12.03 27.71 7.31
CA GLY A 347 12.23 26.31 7.02
C GLY A 347 12.49 26.04 5.54
N LYS A 348 11.77 26.72 4.63
CA LYS A 348 12.01 26.63 3.18
C LYS A 348 13.44 27.06 2.82
N ARG A 349 13.95 28.15 3.38
CA ARG A 349 15.33 28.59 3.15
C ARG A 349 16.35 27.56 3.65
N ILE A 350 16.06 26.91 4.79
CA ILE A 350 16.90 25.83 5.33
C ILE A 350 16.86 24.62 4.37
N PHE A 351 15.69 24.22 3.90
CA PHE A 351 15.52 23.14 2.92
C PHE A 351 16.36 23.36 1.64
N GLU A 352 16.40 24.59 1.15
CA GLU A 352 17.20 24.99 0.00
C GLU A 352 18.71 25.00 0.33
N ARG A 353 19.10 25.58 1.47
CA ARG A 353 20.50 25.64 1.95
C ARG A 353 21.10 24.26 2.16
N GLU A 354 20.34 23.35 2.77
CA GLU A 354 20.73 21.95 3.02
C GLU A 354 20.65 21.08 1.77
N ARG A 355 20.35 21.66 0.59
CA ARG A 355 20.28 21.00 -0.71
C ARG A 355 19.25 19.84 -0.78
N CYS A 356 18.25 19.84 0.07
CA CYS A 356 17.16 18.84 0.04
C CYS A 356 16.43 18.84 -1.32
N ALA A 357 16.34 20.02 -1.97
CA ALA A 357 15.73 20.20 -3.28
C ALA A 357 16.44 19.44 -4.42
N GLY A 358 17.70 18.98 -4.22
CA GLY A 358 18.43 18.18 -5.22
C GLY A 358 17.79 16.80 -5.47
N CYS A 359 17.18 16.22 -4.44
CA CYS A 359 16.40 14.99 -4.51
C CYS A 359 14.90 15.28 -4.45
N HIS A 360 14.49 16.11 -3.50
CA HIS A 360 13.09 16.49 -3.28
C HIS A 360 12.74 17.79 -4.04
N THR A 361 12.81 17.70 -5.37
CA THR A 361 12.67 18.84 -6.29
C THR A 361 11.21 19.36 -6.36
N PRO A 362 10.97 20.65 -6.07
CA PRO A 362 9.65 21.25 -6.29
C PRO A 362 9.21 21.22 -7.78
N PRO A 363 7.92 21.22 -8.10
CA PRO A 363 6.77 21.31 -7.19
C PRO A 363 6.33 19.94 -6.61
N LEU A 364 6.90 18.84 -7.10
CA LEU A 364 6.54 17.48 -6.70
C LEU A 364 7.25 17.04 -5.41
N TYR A 365 8.29 17.75 -5.02
CA TYR A 365 9.17 17.39 -3.90
C TYR A 365 9.70 15.96 -3.99
N THR A 366 9.97 15.54 -5.23
CA THR A 366 10.72 14.37 -5.66
C THR A 366 11.31 14.66 -7.03
N ASN A 367 12.49 14.10 -7.33
CA ASN A 367 13.05 14.12 -8.67
C ASN A 367 12.67 12.88 -9.48
N ASN A 368 11.80 12.00 -8.92
CA ASN A 368 11.37 10.75 -9.54
C ASN A 368 12.51 9.81 -9.96
N LYS A 369 13.65 9.84 -9.25
CA LYS A 369 14.81 8.99 -9.56
C LYS A 369 14.95 7.82 -8.60
N LEU A 370 15.76 6.84 -9.03
CA LEU A 370 16.15 5.68 -8.27
C LEU A 370 17.52 5.91 -7.61
N VAL A 371 17.63 5.56 -6.33
CA VAL A 371 18.88 5.63 -5.56
C VAL A 371 19.39 4.20 -5.34
N PRO A 372 20.63 3.86 -5.70
CA PRO A 372 21.19 2.55 -5.41
C PRO A 372 21.27 2.29 -3.90
N ALA A 373 20.78 1.13 -3.46
CA ALA A 373 20.94 0.69 -2.08
C ALA A 373 22.41 0.39 -1.76
N ASP A 374 22.78 0.46 -0.49
CA ASP A 374 24.10 0.11 -0.04
C ASP A 374 24.39 -1.37 -0.34
N GLY A 375 25.58 -1.66 -0.87
CA GLY A 375 25.95 -3.01 -1.31
C GLY A 375 25.44 -3.43 -2.69
N PHE A 376 24.66 -2.61 -3.39
CA PHE A 376 24.24 -2.87 -4.77
C PHE A 376 25.05 -2.03 -5.77
N GLU A 377 25.66 -2.67 -6.75
CA GLU A 377 26.32 -1.98 -7.87
C GLU A 377 25.43 -2.07 -9.11
N PRO A 378 24.88 -0.91 -9.58
CA PRO A 378 24.02 -0.89 -10.75
C PRO A 378 24.72 -1.40 -12.00
N PRO A 379 24.08 -2.26 -12.80
CA PRO A 379 24.57 -2.61 -14.14
C PRO A 379 24.78 -1.35 -15.01
N ALA A 380 25.78 -1.38 -15.88
CA ALA A 380 26.20 -0.22 -16.66
C ALA A 380 25.07 0.36 -17.54
N ASP A 381 24.20 -0.52 -18.07
CA ASP A 381 23.06 -0.14 -18.91
C ASP A 381 21.90 0.45 -18.10
N HIS A 382 21.83 0.22 -16.79
CA HIS A 382 20.73 0.73 -15.96
C HIS A 382 20.67 2.26 -15.93
N ARG A 383 21.83 2.94 -15.97
CA ARG A 383 21.86 4.42 -16.02
C ARG A 383 21.30 4.99 -17.32
N GLN A 384 21.28 4.19 -18.41
CA GLN A 384 20.69 4.58 -19.68
C GLN A 384 19.21 4.23 -19.76
N ARG A 385 18.79 3.15 -19.09
CA ARG A 385 17.43 2.61 -19.14
C ARG A 385 16.51 3.18 -18.05
N PHE A 386 17.08 3.57 -16.92
CA PHE A 386 16.36 4.04 -15.73
C PHE A 386 17.01 5.32 -15.20
N ASP A 387 16.24 6.13 -14.52
CA ASP A 387 16.67 7.40 -13.94
C ASP A 387 17.45 7.18 -12.63
N VAL A 388 18.63 6.60 -12.72
CA VAL A 388 19.45 6.23 -11.55
C VAL A 388 20.32 7.41 -11.11
N MET A 389 20.27 7.73 -9.81
CA MET A 389 21.15 8.73 -9.19
C MET A 389 22.60 8.22 -9.08
N PRO A 390 23.60 9.11 -9.20
CA PRO A 390 25.01 8.73 -9.07
C PRO A 390 25.44 8.43 -7.63
N THR A 391 24.65 8.87 -6.63
CA THR A 391 25.01 8.80 -5.20
C THR A 391 24.11 7.86 -4.43
N ARG A 392 24.69 7.18 -3.44
CA ARG A 392 23.99 6.43 -2.39
C ARG A 392 23.68 7.36 -1.21
N ILE A 393 22.68 7.02 -0.41
CA ILE A 393 22.24 7.84 0.70
C ILE A 393 22.20 7.12 2.06
N GLY A 394 22.71 5.88 2.12
CA GLY A 394 22.84 5.13 3.39
C GLY A 394 21.52 4.61 3.95
N VAL A 395 20.58 4.23 3.11
CA VAL A 395 19.33 3.57 3.53
C VAL A 395 19.58 2.10 3.79
N ASP A 396 18.90 1.51 4.79
CA ASP A 396 18.92 0.07 5.04
C ASP A 396 18.63 -0.71 3.75
N PRO A 397 19.57 -1.55 3.26
CA PRO A 397 19.42 -2.22 1.96
C PRO A 397 18.51 -3.45 1.99
N SER A 398 18.07 -3.89 3.17
CA SER A 398 17.43 -5.20 3.35
C SER A 398 16.21 -5.38 2.45
N TYR A 399 15.31 -4.42 2.40
CA TYR A 399 14.12 -4.49 1.55
C TYR A 399 14.47 -4.46 0.05
N ALA A 400 15.47 -3.66 -0.33
CA ALA A 400 15.89 -3.52 -1.73
C ALA A 400 16.69 -4.73 -2.26
N LEU A 401 17.23 -5.58 -1.38
CA LEU A 401 18.06 -6.72 -1.77
C LEU A 401 17.47 -8.07 -1.39
N LYS A 402 16.64 -8.14 -0.34
CA LYS A 402 16.21 -9.40 0.28
C LYS A 402 14.69 -9.59 0.27
N THR A 403 14.02 -9.12 -0.81
CA THR A 403 12.59 -9.34 -1.07
C THR A 403 12.35 -9.67 -2.54
N HIS A 404 11.19 -10.25 -2.85
CA HIS A 404 10.74 -10.47 -4.24
C HIS A 404 10.45 -9.16 -5.00
N LYS A 405 10.62 -8.00 -4.35
CA LYS A 405 10.57 -6.65 -4.94
C LYS A 405 11.90 -5.94 -4.93
N GLY A 406 12.96 -6.63 -4.58
CA GLY A 406 14.29 -6.08 -4.36
C GLY A 406 15.03 -5.79 -5.65
N THR A 407 14.84 -4.60 -6.22
CA THR A 407 15.52 -4.14 -7.45
C THR A 407 16.95 -3.67 -7.22
N GLY A 408 17.42 -3.61 -5.98
CA GLY A 408 18.68 -2.95 -5.62
C GLY A 408 18.58 -1.43 -5.48
N TYR A 409 17.39 -0.87 -5.67
CA TYR A 409 17.15 0.57 -5.59
C TYR A 409 16.07 0.93 -4.58
N TYR A 410 16.07 2.21 -4.19
CA TYR A 410 14.93 2.90 -3.62
C TYR A 410 14.56 4.09 -4.50
N LYS A 411 13.28 4.36 -4.70
CA LYS A 411 12.86 5.61 -5.34
C LYS A 411 12.94 6.76 -4.36
N VAL A 412 13.24 7.97 -4.84
CA VAL A 412 13.11 9.19 -4.05
C VAL A 412 11.62 9.47 -3.80
N PRO A 413 11.14 9.42 -2.54
CA PRO A 413 9.73 9.64 -2.25
C PRO A 413 9.37 11.13 -2.38
N SER A 414 8.13 11.43 -2.78
CA SER A 414 7.60 12.78 -2.66
C SER A 414 7.40 13.16 -1.21
N LEU A 415 7.70 14.40 -0.85
CA LEU A 415 7.42 14.96 0.47
C LEU A 415 6.03 15.59 0.59
N LYS A 416 5.24 15.61 -0.51
CA LYS A 416 3.84 16.06 -0.44
C LYS A 416 3.06 15.20 0.55
N GLY A 417 2.26 15.86 1.40
CA GLY A 417 1.40 15.17 2.36
C GLY A 417 2.12 14.55 3.57
N VAL A 418 3.39 14.84 3.82
CA VAL A 418 4.11 14.30 5.00
C VAL A 418 3.43 14.67 6.32
N TRP A 419 2.59 15.71 6.36
CA TRP A 419 1.89 16.15 7.57
C TRP A 419 0.76 15.17 8.00
N TYR A 420 0.18 14.39 7.06
CA TYR A 420 -0.86 13.39 7.39
C TYR A 420 -0.35 11.96 7.28
N ARG A 421 0.86 11.74 6.77
CA ARG A 421 1.47 10.41 6.63
C ARG A 421 2.23 10.03 7.89
N GLY A 422 2.62 8.78 7.97
CA GLY A 422 3.42 8.15 9.04
C GLY A 422 2.90 6.74 9.33
N PRO A 423 3.76 5.84 9.82
CA PRO A 423 5.18 6.05 10.09
C PRO A 423 6.00 6.20 8.82
N PHE A 424 7.24 6.72 8.95
CA PHE A 424 8.18 7.02 7.88
C PHE A 424 9.28 5.94 7.79
N GLU A 425 10.18 6.08 6.83
CA GLU A 425 11.09 5.08 6.31
C GLU A 425 10.36 4.00 5.50
N HIS A 426 11.11 3.28 4.64
CA HIS A 426 10.52 2.21 3.82
C HIS A 426 9.89 1.08 4.65
N ASN A 427 10.32 0.91 5.90
CA ASN A 427 9.83 -0.08 6.86
C ASN A 427 9.06 0.52 8.04
N GLY A 428 8.77 1.81 8.05
CA GLY A 428 8.02 2.46 9.11
C GLY A 428 8.75 2.59 10.46
N SER A 429 10.07 2.60 10.48
CA SER A 429 10.85 2.68 11.73
C SER A 429 10.79 4.04 12.44
N VAL A 430 10.40 5.10 11.74
CA VAL A 430 10.30 6.46 12.24
C VAL A 430 8.84 6.86 12.36
N ALA A 431 8.33 7.11 13.56
CA ALA A 431 6.92 7.43 13.77
C ALA A 431 6.56 8.85 13.31
N LEU A 432 7.40 9.84 13.62
CA LEU A 432 7.15 11.25 13.39
C LEU A 432 8.28 11.91 12.60
N LEU A 433 8.02 13.04 11.97
CA LEU A 433 9.06 13.85 11.29
C LEU A 433 10.13 14.35 12.26
N GLU A 434 9.76 14.63 13.48
CA GLU A 434 10.65 15.04 14.55
C GLU A 434 11.73 13.99 14.83
N ASP A 435 11.33 12.72 14.86
CA ASP A 435 12.24 11.57 15.08
C ASP A 435 13.17 11.37 13.88
N TRP A 436 12.72 11.73 12.66
CA TRP A 436 13.55 11.65 11.46
C TRP A 436 14.81 12.51 11.58
N PHE A 437 14.69 13.69 12.23
CA PHE A 437 15.78 14.62 12.41
C PHE A 437 16.53 14.42 13.74
N ASP A 438 16.24 13.36 14.49
CA ASP A 438 17.01 12.98 15.68
C ASP A 438 18.29 12.23 15.28
N PRO A 439 19.52 12.76 15.56
CA PRO A 439 20.76 12.06 15.25
C PRO A 439 20.94 10.76 16.05
N ALA A 440 20.26 10.64 17.20
CA ALA A 440 20.30 9.42 18.01
C ALA A 440 19.77 8.19 17.24
N ARG A 441 18.91 8.37 16.23
CA ARG A 441 18.40 7.27 15.41
C ARG A 441 19.47 6.41 14.72
N LEU A 442 20.66 6.96 14.52
CA LEU A 442 21.78 6.24 13.91
C LEU A 442 22.56 5.35 14.89
N ARG A 443 22.29 5.45 16.19
CA ARG A 443 23.00 4.70 17.23
C ARG A 443 22.47 3.27 17.31
N PRO A 444 23.33 2.26 17.60
CA PRO A 444 22.89 0.87 17.75
C PRO A 444 21.93 0.64 18.93
N ASP A 445 22.03 1.47 19.97
CA ASP A 445 21.19 1.43 21.18
C ASP A 445 19.91 2.28 21.07
N TYR A 446 19.60 2.83 19.89
CA TYR A 446 18.39 3.60 19.65
C TYR A 446 17.16 2.70 19.71
N ILE A 447 16.09 3.20 20.32
CA ILE A 447 14.77 2.56 20.31
C ILE A 447 13.95 3.23 19.20
N PRO A 448 13.72 2.58 18.05
CA PRO A 448 12.91 3.14 16.98
C PRO A 448 11.51 3.53 17.48
N THR A 449 11.04 4.68 17.09
CA THR A 449 9.73 5.21 17.52
C THR A 449 8.56 4.56 16.77
N GLY A 450 8.80 4.08 15.53
CA GLY A 450 7.87 3.29 14.74
C GLY A 450 8.12 1.78 14.87
N PHE A 451 8.34 1.09 13.74
CA PHE A 451 8.65 -0.33 13.72
C PHE A 451 10.03 -0.61 14.34
N LYS A 452 10.05 -1.37 15.42
CA LYS A 452 11.26 -1.68 16.21
C LYS A 452 12.02 -2.93 15.73
N GLY A 453 11.46 -3.67 14.75
CA GLY A 453 11.81 -5.07 14.56
C GLY A 453 11.06 -5.94 15.56
N TYR A 454 10.97 -7.23 15.32
CA TYR A 454 10.22 -8.13 16.19
C TYR A 454 11.13 -8.85 17.21
N ASP A 455 12.44 -8.92 16.97
CA ASP A 455 13.43 -9.65 17.79
C ASP A 455 14.34 -8.74 18.63
N GLY A 456 14.15 -7.45 18.55
CA GLY A 456 14.95 -6.47 19.28
C GLY A 456 14.17 -5.24 19.72
N LYS A 457 14.63 -4.63 20.81
CA LYS A 457 14.07 -3.36 21.29
C LYS A 457 14.84 -2.17 20.73
N THR A 458 16.12 -2.37 20.38
CA THR A 458 17.03 -1.33 19.92
C THR A 458 17.66 -1.71 18.59
N ARG A 459 17.79 -0.72 17.72
CA ARG A 459 18.57 -0.80 16.47
C ARG A 459 18.80 0.59 15.91
N SER A 460 19.86 0.76 15.13
CA SER A 460 20.02 1.97 14.32
C SER A 460 18.92 2.03 13.24
N VAL A 461 18.41 3.23 12.97
CA VAL A 461 17.52 3.52 11.85
C VAL A 461 18.34 4.23 10.78
N GLN A 462 18.79 3.47 9.79
CA GLN A 462 19.58 3.99 8.68
C GLN A 462 18.75 4.92 7.79
N GLY A 463 19.42 5.82 7.08
CA GLY A 463 18.80 6.79 6.20
C GLY A 463 19.75 7.97 5.98
N HIS A 464 19.43 8.85 5.04
CA HIS A 464 20.30 9.99 4.78
C HIS A 464 20.50 10.88 6.03
N ARG A 465 21.67 11.51 6.12
CA ARG A 465 22.08 12.33 7.27
C ARG A 465 21.75 13.82 7.11
N PHE A 466 21.15 14.23 5.99
CA PHE A 466 20.80 15.62 5.75
C PHE A 466 19.88 16.16 6.85
N GLY A 467 20.23 17.31 7.41
CA GLY A 467 19.48 17.98 8.46
C GLY A 467 19.72 17.46 9.88
N LEU A 468 20.53 16.41 10.11
CA LEU A 468 20.82 15.93 11.47
C LEU A 468 21.68 16.90 12.29
N GLU A 469 22.58 17.66 11.63
CA GLU A 469 23.49 18.63 12.27
C GLU A 469 22.83 20.01 12.48
N LEU A 470 21.57 20.20 12.05
CA LEU A 470 20.84 21.44 12.25
C LEU A 470 20.61 21.72 13.74
N LYS A 471 20.64 22.99 14.10
CA LYS A 471 20.27 23.46 15.46
C LYS A 471 18.78 23.15 15.72
N PRO A 472 18.35 22.96 16.97
CA PRO A 472 16.97 22.63 17.31
C PRO A 472 15.93 23.58 16.69
N GLU A 473 16.18 24.88 16.68
CA GLU A 473 15.29 25.91 16.11
C GLU A 473 15.24 25.83 14.55
N GLU A 474 16.32 25.38 13.91
CA GLU A 474 16.37 25.17 12.47
C GLU A 474 15.61 23.89 12.10
N LYS A 475 15.77 22.80 12.86
CA LYS A 475 14.98 21.57 12.71
C LYS A 475 13.49 21.88 12.84
N LYS A 476 13.09 22.63 13.88
CA LYS A 476 11.70 23.05 14.06
C LYS A 476 11.17 23.84 12.86
N ALA A 477 11.95 24.78 12.33
CA ALA A 477 11.57 25.56 11.16
C ALA A 477 11.46 24.67 9.89
N LEU A 478 12.42 23.76 9.66
CA LEU A 478 12.39 22.82 8.54
C LEU A 478 11.15 21.92 8.61
N ILE A 479 10.85 21.36 9.78
CA ILE A 479 9.66 20.51 9.99
C ILE A 479 8.37 21.31 9.75
N ALA A 480 8.31 22.56 10.22
CA ALA A 480 7.17 23.45 9.97
C ALA A 480 6.95 23.64 8.46
N PHE A 481 8.02 23.86 7.69
CA PHE A 481 7.93 23.92 6.22
C PHE A 481 7.46 22.60 5.62
N LEU A 482 8.07 21.48 5.98
CA LEU A 482 7.70 20.16 5.46
C LEU A 482 6.21 19.84 5.71
N LYS A 483 5.69 20.23 6.87
CA LYS A 483 4.27 20.06 7.20
C LYS A 483 3.34 20.92 6.34
N THR A 484 3.83 21.93 5.62
CA THR A 484 3.00 22.72 4.69
C THR A 484 2.89 22.08 3.31
N LEU A 485 3.62 21.01 3.02
CA LEU A 485 3.63 20.31 1.73
C LEU A 485 2.45 19.27 1.65
#